data_41168d7751bd776656ffc9922bebe8d6
#
_entry.id   41168d7751bd776656ffc9922bebe8d6
#
_cell.length_a   1.000
_cell.length_b   1.000
_cell.length_c   1.000
_cell.angle_alpha   90.00
_cell.angle_beta   90.00
_cell.angle_gamma   90.00
#
_symmetry.space_group_name_H-M   'P 1'
#
loop_
_entity.id
_entity.type
_entity.pdbx_description
1 polymer ?
#
loop_
_entity_poly.entity_id
_entity_poly.type
_entity_poly.pdbx_seq_one_letter_code
_entity_poly.pdbx_strand_id
1 'polypeptide(L)'
;MKTEHKGKYFLSSSSKDKVRPFCYNVSMTRLAVMSDLHIDLNHFETYEIDTLIKCLKDQKVTHLHIAGDISNHYFIDTKPFLHKLSKEVKVTSNLGNHDMLDLEDDLIDNLDFQVIDLGNMTLLAFHGWYDYSYSGEKLDKILKRKKQLWFDRRLKRLGNDPEICHNGLKRLDDILNDLDTSKLIVAMHFVPHNRFTITHERFKPFNAFLGSEQFHKIFVKHSVKDVVFGHAHRSYGTVTIDGVTYHSRPLGYRREWDLTIDFVSNHPELNPTRTWNLSKRYNLVKKRPEFLDYEKKELANEFLSSMTLFDL
;
A
#
# COMPACT_ATOMS: atom_id res chain seq x y z
N MET A 1 41.43 -73.85 29.75
CA MET A 1 40.40 -74.14 30.76
C MET A 1 39.34 -73.05 30.55
N LYS A 2 38.28 -73.36 29.79
CA LYS A 2 36.91 -73.73 30.16
C LYS A 2 36.39 -72.86 31.31
N THR A 3 35.41 -72.00 31.06
CA THR A 3 34.01 -72.36 31.25
C THR A 3 33.12 -71.36 30.60
N GLU A 4 32.13 -71.89 29.87
CA GLU A 4 30.93 -71.21 29.33
C GLU A 4 29.99 -70.85 30.47
N HIS A 5 29.26 -69.71 30.32
CA HIS A 5 27.98 -69.56 30.91
C HIS A 5 26.97 -68.93 29.92
N LYS A 6 26.02 -69.77 29.56
CA LYS A 6 24.79 -69.41 28.85
C LYS A 6 23.88 -68.57 29.75
N GLY A 7 23.40 -67.46 29.25
CA GLY A 7 22.38 -66.63 29.88
C GLY A 7 21.25 -66.27 28.90
N LYS A 8 20.04 -66.67 29.26
CA LYS A 8 18.80 -66.77 28.52
C LYS A 8 18.34 -65.44 27.90
N TYR A 9 17.86 -65.55 26.66
CA TYR A 9 17.02 -64.53 26.04
C TYR A 9 15.65 -64.44 26.71
N PHE A 10 15.26 -63.20 27.13
CA PHE A 10 13.87 -62.85 27.38
C PHE A 10 13.42 -61.92 26.28
N LEU A 11 12.51 -62.40 25.44
CA LEU A 11 11.71 -61.60 24.54
C LEU A 11 10.65 -60.84 25.36
N SER A 12 10.72 -59.51 25.38
CA SER A 12 9.66 -58.67 25.84
C SER A 12 9.10 -57.86 24.67
N SER A 13 7.80 -57.97 24.56
CA SER A 13 6.85 -57.48 23.57
C SER A 13 7.01 -56.02 23.11
N SER A 14 6.75 -55.88 21.82
CA SER A 14 6.56 -54.63 21.08
C SER A 14 5.65 -53.60 21.78
N SER A 15 6.20 -52.42 22.06
CA SER A 15 5.41 -51.21 22.06
C SER A 15 5.60 -50.51 20.71
N LYS A 16 4.56 -50.51 19.91
CA LYS A 16 4.46 -49.70 18.71
C LYS A 16 4.32 -48.26 19.17
N ASP A 17 5.43 -47.55 19.33
CA ASP A 17 5.43 -46.10 19.44
C ASP A 17 4.90 -45.55 18.12
N LYS A 18 3.64 -45.12 18.12
CA LYS A 18 3.05 -44.31 17.07
C LYS A 18 3.79 -42.97 17.08
N VAL A 19 4.75 -42.81 16.18
CA VAL A 19 5.30 -41.51 15.82
C VAL A 19 4.10 -40.69 15.33
N ARG A 20 3.59 -39.82 16.18
CA ARG A 20 2.62 -38.79 15.75
C ARG A 20 3.38 -37.90 14.77
N PRO A 21 2.87 -37.69 13.56
CA PRO A 21 3.48 -36.70 12.67
C PRO A 21 3.42 -35.36 13.40
N PHE A 22 4.56 -34.72 13.61
CA PHE A 22 4.64 -33.34 14.00
C PHE A 22 4.05 -32.54 12.82
N CYS A 23 2.76 -32.22 12.90
CA CYS A 23 2.18 -31.18 12.05
C CYS A 23 2.84 -29.88 12.46
N TYR A 24 3.87 -29.46 11.72
CA TYR A 24 4.28 -28.07 11.72
C TYR A 24 3.03 -27.29 11.24
N ASN A 25 2.33 -26.62 12.15
CA ASN A 25 1.44 -25.54 11.79
C ASN A 25 2.35 -24.46 11.18
N VAL A 26 2.59 -24.52 9.89
CA VAL A 26 3.10 -23.38 9.15
C VAL A 26 1.99 -22.35 9.27
N SER A 27 2.17 -21.38 10.15
CA SER A 27 1.28 -20.23 10.25
C SER A 27 1.32 -19.56 8.88
N MET A 28 0.25 -19.75 8.09
CA MET A 28 0.15 -19.10 6.78
C MET A 28 0.15 -17.59 7.02
N THR A 29 1.09 -16.91 6.40
CA THR A 29 1.13 -15.44 6.43
C THR A 29 0.03 -14.92 5.53
N ARG A 30 -0.87 -14.10 6.08
CA ARG A 30 -1.83 -13.34 5.29
C ARG A 30 -1.43 -11.88 5.32
N LEU A 31 -0.95 -11.39 4.17
CA LEU A 31 -0.54 -10.01 3.98
C LEU A 31 -1.73 -9.19 3.49
N ALA A 32 -1.99 -8.06 4.15
CA ALA A 32 -2.82 -6.99 3.62
C ALA A 32 -1.93 -5.83 3.17
N VAL A 33 -2.19 -5.27 2.00
CA VAL A 33 -1.56 -4.02 1.55
C VAL A 33 -2.63 -2.97 1.35
N MET A 34 -2.43 -1.80 1.96
CA MET A 34 -3.28 -0.60 1.83
C MET A 34 -2.40 0.59 1.44
N SER A 35 -3.00 1.68 0.97
CA SER A 35 -2.30 2.95 0.70
C SER A 35 -3.22 4.15 0.89
N ASP A 36 -2.63 5.34 0.95
CA ASP A 36 -3.34 6.63 0.93
C ASP A 36 -4.36 6.78 2.07
N LEU A 37 -3.96 6.40 3.28
CA LEU A 37 -4.84 6.48 4.46
C LEU A 37 -5.11 7.92 4.90
N HIS A 38 -4.14 8.83 4.73
CA HIS A 38 -4.24 10.24 5.10
C HIS A 38 -4.94 10.47 6.44
N ILE A 39 -4.47 9.78 7.48
CA ILE A 39 -5.15 9.71 8.79
C ILE A 39 -5.40 11.07 9.43
N ASP A 40 -4.51 12.04 9.21
CA ASP A 40 -4.63 13.43 9.64
C ASP A 40 -5.74 14.16 8.87
N LEU A 41 -5.74 14.08 7.54
CA LEU A 41 -6.72 14.73 6.67
C LEU A 41 -8.10 14.07 6.71
N ASN A 42 -8.13 12.78 6.94
CA ASN A 42 -9.34 11.99 7.12
C ASN A 42 -9.81 11.97 8.59
N HIS A 43 -9.12 12.66 9.48
CA HIS A 43 -9.48 12.75 10.91
C HIS A 43 -9.74 11.39 11.54
N PHE A 44 -8.75 10.46 11.43
CA PHE A 44 -8.85 9.16 12.09
C PHE A 44 -8.75 9.36 13.60
N GLU A 45 -9.80 8.96 14.28
CA GLU A 45 -9.89 8.90 15.71
C GLU A 45 -9.90 7.43 16.18
N THR A 46 -10.29 7.21 17.44
CA THR A 46 -10.33 5.86 18.02
C THR A 46 -11.26 4.94 17.23
N TYR A 47 -12.42 5.44 16.77
CA TYR A 47 -13.41 4.65 16.05
C TYR A 47 -12.89 4.12 14.71
N GLU A 48 -12.24 4.94 13.90
CA GLU A 48 -11.68 4.55 12.62
C GLU A 48 -10.55 3.52 12.81
N ILE A 49 -9.67 3.77 13.78
CA ILE A 49 -8.55 2.87 14.05
C ILE A 49 -9.04 1.50 14.57
N ASP A 50 -10.00 1.51 15.48
CA ASP A 50 -10.56 0.26 16.04
C ASP A 50 -11.36 -0.52 14.97
N THR A 51 -12.05 0.19 14.07
CA THR A 51 -12.72 -0.41 12.91
C THR A 51 -11.71 -1.06 11.98
N LEU A 52 -10.60 -0.37 11.65
CA LEU A 52 -9.53 -0.94 10.83
C LEU A 52 -8.93 -2.19 11.48
N ILE A 53 -8.60 -2.12 12.78
CA ILE A 53 -8.08 -3.27 13.53
C ILE A 53 -9.06 -4.44 13.49
N LYS A 54 -10.34 -4.17 13.63
CA LYS A 54 -11.38 -5.20 13.54
C LYS A 54 -11.41 -5.83 12.16
N CYS A 55 -11.36 -5.03 11.08
CA CYS A 55 -11.29 -5.54 9.71
C CYS A 55 -10.08 -6.45 9.50
N LEU A 56 -8.89 -6.05 9.97
CA LEU A 56 -7.68 -6.85 9.88
C LEU A 56 -7.83 -8.20 10.60
N LYS A 57 -8.41 -8.21 11.80
CA LYS A 57 -8.67 -9.44 12.58
C LYS A 57 -9.70 -10.34 11.90
N ASP A 58 -10.80 -9.78 11.46
CA ASP A 58 -11.88 -10.54 10.78
C ASP A 58 -11.36 -11.19 9.48
N GLN A 59 -10.45 -10.50 8.77
CA GLN A 59 -9.74 -11.02 7.60
C GLN A 59 -8.56 -11.94 7.95
N LYS A 60 -8.25 -12.17 9.23
CA LYS A 60 -7.11 -12.98 9.72
C LYS A 60 -5.77 -12.48 9.17
N VAL A 61 -5.62 -11.18 8.99
CA VAL A 61 -4.37 -10.56 8.55
C VAL A 61 -3.30 -10.75 9.62
N THR A 62 -2.14 -11.26 9.22
CA THR A 62 -0.98 -11.44 10.11
C THR A 62 0.07 -10.36 9.90
N HIS A 63 0.06 -9.72 8.72
CA HIS A 63 0.96 -8.64 8.37
C HIS A 63 0.21 -7.58 7.55
N LEU A 64 0.20 -6.35 8.03
CA LEU A 64 -0.26 -5.18 7.27
C LEU A 64 0.93 -4.42 6.71
N HIS A 65 0.94 -4.14 5.43
CA HIS A 65 1.85 -3.18 4.81
C HIS A 65 1.08 -1.96 4.32
N ILE A 66 1.59 -0.74 4.58
CA ILE A 66 0.97 0.50 4.10
C ILE A 66 1.90 1.13 3.07
N ALA A 67 1.44 1.18 1.81
CA ALA A 67 2.19 1.62 0.65
C ALA A 67 2.11 3.15 0.46
N GLY A 68 2.48 3.90 1.50
CA GLY A 68 2.62 5.35 1.51
C GLY A 68 1.33 6.14 1.75
N ASP A 69 1.54 7.45 1.95
CA ASP A 69 0.55 8.47 2.25
C ASP A 69 -0.30 8.15 3.49
N ILE A 70 0.40 7.87 4.60
CA ILE A 70 -0.22 7.64 5.90
C ILE A 70 -0.66 8.96 6.52
N SER A 71 0.22 9.98 6.57
CA SER A 71 -0.10 11.33 7.04
C SER A 71 0.89 12.39 6.55
N ASN A 72 0.58 13.68 6.81
CA ASN A 72 1.52 14.78 6.57
C ASN A 72 2.56 14.95 7.68
N HIS A 73 2.46 14.20 8.78
CA HIS A 73 3.29 14.38 9.98
C HIS A 73 3.84 13.04 10.45
N TYR A 74 5.00 12.67 9.91
CA TYR A 74 5.60 11.37 10.14
C TYR A 74 5.83 11.03 11.61
N PHE A 75 6.39 11.98 12.39
CA PHE A 75 6.71 11.75 13.80
C PHE A 75 5.50 11.87 14.73
N ILE A 76 4.56 12.77 14.42
CA ILE A 76 3.43 13.12 15.30
C ILE A 76 2.23 12.21 15.05
N ASP A 77 1.96 11.87 13.80
CA ASP A 77 0.77 11.09 13.39
C ASP A 77 1.14 9.67 12.93
N THR A 78 2.04 9.53 11.93
CA THR A 78 2.36 8.24 11.32
C THR A 78 2.98 7.26 12.32
N LYS A 79 4.03 7.64 13.03
CA LYS A 79 4.69 6.73 14.00
C LYS A 79 3.77 6.24 15.11
N PRO A 80 3.01 7.11 15.82
CA PRO A 80 2.06 6.67 16.84
C PRO A 80 0.97 5.76 16.28
N PHE A 81 0.46 6.06 15.09
CA PHE A 81 -0.54 5.22 14.42
C PHE A 81 0.01 3.81 14.12
N LEU A 82 1.18 3.72 13.48
CA LEU A 82 1.84 2.45 13.21
C LEU A 82 2.14 1.68 14.51
N HIS A 83 2.56 2.38 15.57
CA HIS A 83 2.78 1.76 16.87
C HIS A 83 1.48 1.23 17.50
N LYS A 84 0.34 1.92 17.33
CA LYS A 84 -0.97 1.42 17.80
C LYS A 84 -1.36 0.14 17.06
N LEU A 85 -1.23 0.11 15.73
CA LEU A 85 -1.53 -1.07 14.92
C LEU A 85 -0.60 -2.26 15.21
N SER A 86 0.69 -1.98 15.47
CA SER A 86 1.70 -3.03 15.71
C SER A 86 1.48 -3.85 16.99
N LYS A 87 0.59 -3.41 17.88
CA LYS A 87 0.16 -4.20 19.03
C LYS A 87 -0.79 -5.35 18.67
N GLU A 88 -1.38 -5.29 17.48
CA GLU A 88 -2.44 -6.19 17.04
C GLU A 88 -2.02 -7.08 15.85
N VAL A 89 -1.13 -6.57 14.98
CA VAL A 89 -0.66 -7.23 13.77
C VAL A 89 0.76 -6.76 13.44
N LYS A 90 1.57 -7.58 12.75
CA LYS A 90 2.85 -7.08 12.23
C LYS A 90 2.58 -5.95 11.23
N VAL A 91 3.25 -4.82 11.37
CA VAL A 91 3.04 -3.65 10.50
C VAL A 91 4.36 -3.18 9.90
N THR A 92 4.34 -2.90 8.61
CA THR A 92 5.42 -2.24 7.87
C THR A 92 4.84 -1.17 6.95
N SER A 93 5.66 -0.23 6.50
CA SER A 93 5.24 0.80 5.56
C SER A 93 6.41 1.31 4.74
N ASN A 94 6.15 1.77 3.52
CA ASN A 94 7.02 2.70 2.81
C ASN A 94 6.42 4.11 2.82
N LEU A 95 7.21 5.10 2.44
CA LEU A 95 6.74 6.48 2.35
C LEU A 95 5.90 6.71 1.08
N GLY A 96 4.91 7.60 1.17
CA GLY A 96 4.36 8.33 0.04
C GLY A 96 4.83 9.79 0.09
N ASN A 97 4.42 10.61 -0.87
CA ASN A 97 4.84 12.01 -0.91
C ASN A 97 4.31 12.84 0.28
N HIS A 98 3.16 12.49 0.82
CA HIS A 98 2.62 13.17 2.00
C HIS A 98 3.45 12.88 3.26
N ASP A 99 3.90 11.65 3.44
CA ASP A 99 4.74 11.25 4.59
C ASP A 99 6.10 11.97 4.61
N MET A 100 6.56 12.48 3.47
CA MET A 100 7.86 13.16 3.33
C MET A 100 7.83 14.63 3.77
N LEU A 101 6.65 15.20 4.08
CA LEU A 101 6.49 16.65 4.26
C LEU A 101 7.35 17.24 5.38
N ASP A 102 7.52 16.51 6.47
CA ASP A 102 8.31 16.92 7.64
C ASP A 102 9.63 16.14 7.78
N LEU A 103 10.05 15.44 6.72
CA LEU A 103 11.30 14.70 6.68
C LEU A 103 12.38 15.44 5.89
N GLU A 104 13.62 15.28 6.31
CA GLU A 104 14.80 15.68 5.53
C GLU A 104 15.18 14.58 4.53
N ASP A 105 15.85 14.93 3.44
CA ASP A 105 16.14 14.05 2.31
C ASP A 105 16.89 12.78 2.69
N ASP A 106 17.92 12.90 3.53
CA ASP A 106 18.69 11.76 4.03
C ASP A 106 17.83 10.73 4.76
N LEU A 107 16.82 11.19 5.51
CA LEU A 107 15.91 10.29 6.23
C LEU A 107 14.93 9.61 5.28
N ILE A 108 14.48 10.32 4.25
CA ILE A 108 13.65 9.74 3.19
C ILE A 108 14.40 8.60 2.51
N ASP A 109 15.65 8.84 2.11
CA ASP A 109 16.48 7.83 1.42
C ASP A 109 16.81 6.62 2.31
N ASN A 110 16.98 6.82 3.63
CA ASN A 110 17.20 5.75 4.61
C ASN A 110 15.96 4.89 4.88
N LEU A 111 14.76 5.45 4.71
CA LEU A 111 13.49 4.74 4.91
C LEU A 111 12.99 4.07 3.63
N ASP A 112 13.65 4.31 2.50
CA ASP A 112 13.26 3.78 1.19
C ASP A 112 13.90 2.41 0.89
N PHE A 113 13.30 1.66 -0.04
CA PHE A 113 13.77 0.35 -0.51
C PHE A 113 13.96 -0.69 0.61
N GLN A 114 12.90 -1.00 1.29
CA GLN A 114 12.87 -2.03 2.33
C GLN A 114 12.64 -3.41 1.69
N VAL A 115 13.50 -4.38 2.02
CA VAL A 115 13.32 -5.80 1.68
C VAL A 115 12.80 -6.52 2.93
N ILE A 116 11.56 -6.99 2.88
CA ILE A 116 10.84 -7.52 4.04
C ILE A 116 10.57 -9.01 3.81
N ASP A 117 11.07 -9.84 4.73
CA ASP A 117 10.81 -11.28 4.73
C ASP A 117 9.39 -11.57 5.23
N LEU A 118 8.63 -12.30 4.42
CA LEU A 118 7.28 -12.78 4.70
C LEU A 118 7.24 -14.31 4.90
N GLY A 119 8.39 -14.97 4.98
CA GLY A 119 8.54 -16.42 5.05
C GLY A 119 8.71 -17.05 3.67
N ASN A 120 7.61 -17.42 3.00
CA ASN A 120 7.68 -18.03 1.67
C ASN A 120 7.85 -17.00 0.54
N MET A 121 7.57 -15.73 0.81
CA MET A 121 7.62 -14.62 -0.14
C MET A 121 8.46 -13.48 0.44
N THR A 122 8.90 -12.59 -0.43
CA THR A 122 9.57 -11.34 -0.08
C THR A 122 8.70 -10.16 -0.51
N LEU A 123 8.63 -9.12 0.31
CA LEU A 123 8.03 -7.85 -0.07
C LEU A 123 9.14 -6.81 -0.27
N LEU A 124 9.26 -6.27 -1.47
CA LEU A 124 10.09 -5.10 -1.76
C LEU A 124 9.20 -3.86 -1.70
N ALA A 125 9.50 -2.95 -0.76
CA ALA A 125 8.70 -1.76 -0.52
C ALA A 125 9.53 -0.50 -0.72
N PHE A 126 9.03 0.45 -1.55
CA PHE A 126 9.70 1.71 -1.83
C PHE A 126 8.68 2.77 -2.28
N HIS A 127 9.08 4.07 -2.23
CA HIS A 127 8.12 5.11 -2.62
C HIS A 127 7.96 5.25 -4.15
N GLY A 128 9.01 5.11 -4.95
CA GLY A 128 9.01 5.51 -6.35
C GLY A 128 9.09 7.04 -6.49
N TRP A 129 9.03 7.56 -7.74
CA TRP A 129 8.94 9.00 -8.03
C TRP A 129 8.44 9.21 -9.46
N TYR A 130 8.40 10.45 -9.93
CA TYR A 130 7.94 10.81 -11.27
C TYR A 130 9.02 11.53 -12.09
N ASP A 131 8.96 11.33 -13.40
CA ASP A 131 9.92 11.88 -14.37
C ASP A 131 9.25 12.77 -15.44
N TYR A 132 7.99 13.12 -15.22
CA TYR A 132 7.12 13.87 -16.13
C TYR A 132 6.73 13.14 -17.43
N SER A 133 7.13 11.88 -17.63
CA SER A 133 6.89 11.13 -18.87
C SER A 133 5.41 10.91 -19.20
N TYR A 134 4.52 10.95 -18.20
CA TYR A 134 3.07 10.85 -18.43
C TYR A 134 2.43 12.16 -18.91
N SER A 135 3.21 13.23 -19.08
CA SER A 135 2.73 14.50 -19.59
C SER A 135 3.26 14.77 -20.99
N GLY A 136 2.40 15.20 -21.90
CA GLY A 136 2.79 15.73 -23.22
C GLY A 136 3.12 17.22 -23.21
N GLU A 137 3.15 17.87 -22.03
CA GLU A 137 3.36 19.31 -21.94
C GLU A 137 4.86 19.68 -21.92
N LYS A 138 5.17 20.94 -22.28
CA LYS A 138 6.52 21.49 -22.17
C LYS A 138 6.95 21.61 -20.71
N LEU A 139 8.24 21.39 -20.44
CA LEU A 139 8.83 21.39 -19.10
C LEU A 139 8.54 22.66 -18.30
N ASP A 140 8.61 23.84 -18.94
CA ASP A 140 8.32 25.13 -18.30
C ASP A 140 6.90 25.20 -17.73
N LYS A 141 5.91 24.64 -18.44
CA LYS A 141 4.52 24.56 -17.97
C LYS A 141 4.36 23.58 -16.82
N ILE A 142 5.03 22.43 -16.88
CA ILE A 142 5.03 21.42 -15.81
C ILE A 142 5.60 22.05 -14.53
N LEU A 143 6.79 22.63 -14.60
CA LEU A 143 7.45 23.26 -13.46
C LEU A 143 6.64 24.41 -12.86
N LYS A 144 6.03 25.25 -13.72
CA LYS A 144 5.11 26.31 -13.26
C LYS A 144 3.93 25.74 -12.49
N ARG A 145 3.31 24.65 -13.00
CA ARG A 145 2.18 23.97 -12.35
C ARG A 145 2.62 23.34 -11.03
N LYS A 146 3.77 22.67 -10.97
CA LYS A 146 4.33 22.12 -9.72
C LYS A 146 4.44 23.23 -8.69
N LYS A 147 5.12 24.33 -9.03
CA LYS A 147 5.35 25.46 -8.13
C LYS A 147 4.07 26.11 -7.61
N GLN A 148 3.00 26.13 -8.39
CA GLN A 148 1.76 26.82 -8.04
C GLN A 148 0.74 25.93 -7.34
N LEU A 149 0.60 24.66 -7.78
CA LEU A 149 -0.56 23.85 -7.47
C LEU A 149 -0.22 22.49 -6.85
N TRP A 150 0.96 21.91 -7.18
CA TRP A 150 1.24 20.54 -6.75
C TRP A 150 1.76 20.48 -5.31
N PHE A 151 1.35 19.43 -4.59
CA PHE A 151 1.72 19.25 -3.17
C PHE A 151 3.24 19.22 -2.97
N ASP A 152 3.96 18.48 -3.83
CA ASP A 152 5.39 18.17 -3.65
C ASP A 152 6.32 19.38 -3.76
N ARG A 153 5.80 20.59 -4.17
CA ARG A 153 6.55 21.84 -4.04
C ARG A 153 6.96 22.17 -2.60
N ARG A 154 6.33 21.51 -1.63
CA ARG A 154 6.55 21.71 -0.20
C ARG A 154 7.63 20.80 0.37
N LEU A 155 8.03 19.77 -0.38
CA LEU A 155 8.98 18.75 0.06
C LEU A 155 10.40 19.27 -0.05
N LYS A 156 11.27 18.82 0.85
CA LYS A 156 12.69 19.14 0.90
C LYS A 156 13.50 18.03 0.24
N ARG A 157 13.30 17.83 -1.09
CA ARG A 157 14.05 16.84 -1.86
C ARG A 157 15.27 17.52 -2.51
N LEU A 158 16.44 16.86 -2.46
CA LEU A 158 17.65 17.28 -3.16
C LEU A 158 17.63 16.77 -4.61
N GLY A 159 17.94 17.64 -5.56
CA GLY A 159 17.88 17.33 -6.98
C GLY A 159 16.56 17.72 -7.66
N ASN A 160 16.45 17.46 -8.95
CA ASN A 160 15.21 17.61 -9.70
C ASN A 160 14.44 16.29 -9.79
N ASP A 161 13.14 16.35 -10.08
CA ASP A 161 12.28 15.16 -10.04
C ASP A 161 12.74 14.04 -10.99
N PRO A 162 13.13 14.30 -12.25
CA PRO A 162 13.67 13.26 -13.11
C PRO A 162 14.97 12.62 -12.60
N GLU A 163 15.84 13.38 -11.93
CA GLU A 163 17.07 12.82 -11.31
C GLU A 163 16.72 11.92 -10.13
N ILE A 164 15.83 12.36 -9.24
CA ILE A 164 15.34 11.53 -8.11
C ILE A 164 14.73 10.23 -8.65
N CYS A 165 13.85 10.33 -9.65
CA CYS A 165 13.24 9.18 -10.29
C CYS A 165 14.28 8.24 -10.91
N HIS A 166 15.24 8.78 -11.67
CA HIS A 166 16.32 8.02 -12.31
C HIS A 166 17.17 7.24 -11.28
N ASN A 167 17.55 7.89 -10.19
CA ASN A 167 18.33 7.27 -9.12
C ASN A 167 17.54 6.12 -8.46
N GLY A 168 16.24 6.33 -8.21
CA GLY A 168 15.35 5.29 -7.69
C GLY A 168 15.20 4.11 -8.65
N LEU A 169 15.07 4.37 -9.95
CA LEU A 169 14.99 3.33 -10.99
C LEU A 169 16.28 2.49 -11.05
N LYS A 170 17.45 3.13 -10.97
CA LYS A 170 18.73 2.43 -10.93
C LYS A 170 18.82 1.53 -9.69
N ARG A 171 18.50 2.08 -8.51
CA ARG A 171 18.51 1.31 -7.26
C ARG A 171 17.53 0.13 -7.31
N LEU A 172 16.35 0.32 -7.90
CA LEU A 172 15.37 -0.75 -8.11
C LEU A 172 15.94 -1.86 -8.99
N ASP A 173 16.54 -1.51 -10.13
CA ASP A 173 17.15 -2.46 -11.07
C ASP A 173 18.27 -3.27 -10.41
N ASP A 174 19.15 -2.59 -9.63
CA ASP A 174 20.22 -3.24 -8.88
C ASP A 174 19.67 -4.23 -7.84
N ILE A 175 18.67 -3.85 -7.04
CA ILE A 175 18.07 -4.73 -6.02
C ILE A 175 17.39 -5.95 -6.67
N LEU A 176 16.67 -5.76 -7.78
CA LEU A 176 15.95 -6.84 -8.45
C LEU A 176 16.89 -7.84 -9.14
N ASN A 177 18.15 -7.47 -9.44
CA ASN A 177 19.17 -8.42 -9.88
C ASN A 177 19.55 -9.44 -8.80
N ASP A 178 19.43 -9.07 -7.52
CA ASP A 178 19.85 -9.89 -6.38
C ASP A 178 18.69 -10.68 -5.73
N LEU A 179 17.43 -10.37 -6.09
CA LEU A 179 16.25 -11.00 -5.50
C LEU A 179 15.65 -12.12 -6.37
N ASP A 180 15.09 -13.14 -5.72
CA ASP A 180 14.25 -14.14 -6.38
C ASP A 180 12.87 -13.52 -6.71
N THR A 181 12.74 -12.99 -7.91
CA THR A 181 11.51 -12.30 -8.35
C THR A 181 10.31 -13.24 -8.53
N SER A 182 10.52 -14.57 -8.55
CA SER A 182 9.43 -15.55 -8.56
C SER A 182 8.65 -15.61 -7.25
N LYS A 183 9.27 -15.11 -6.16
CA LYS A 183 8.72 -15.04 -4.80
C LYS A 183 8.62 -13.62 -4.29
N LEU A 184 8.41 -12.66 -5.20
CA LEU A 184 8.43 -11.25 -4.88
C LEU A 184 7.06 -10.61 -5.06
N ILE A 185 6.63 -9.86 -4.06
CA ILE A 185 5.58 -8.85 -4.16
C ILE A 185 6.27 -7.49 -4.06
N VAL A 186 5.88 -6.56 -4.90
CA VAL A 186 6.34 -5.17 -4.84
C VAL A 186 5.22 -4.30 -4.28
N ALA A 187 5.53 -3.45 -3.29
CA ALA A 187 4.67 -2.36 -2.86
C ALA A 187 5.37 -1.02 -3.12
N MET A 188 4.73 -0.16 -3.89
CA MET A 188 5.24 1.18 -4.17
C MET A 188 4.13 2.21 -4.02
N HIS A 189 4.50 3.49 -3.90
CA HIS A 189 3.48 4.53 -3.76
C HIS A 189 3.08 5.13 -5.10
N PHE A 190 4.03 5.62 -5.90
CA PHE A 190 3.75 6.28 -7.17
C PHE A 190 3.29 5.33 -8.26
N VAL A 191 2.61 5.86 -9.27
CA VAL A 191 1.99 5.11 -10.38
C VAL A 191 3.05 4.52 -11.31
N PRO A 192 3.08 3.18 -11.53
CA PRO A 192 4.13 2.53 -12.32
C PRO A 192 3.86 2.46 -13.83
N HIS A 193 2.62 2.72 -14.30
CA HIS A 193 2.24 2.51 -15.70
C HIS A 193 1.19 3.53 -16.17
N ASN A 194 1.29 3.99 -17.42
CA ASN A 194 0.45 5.04 -18.00
C ASN A 194 -1.05 4.68 -18.08
N ARG A 195 -1.39 3.39 -18.08
CA ARG A 195 -2.77 2.88 -18.01
C ARG A 195 -3.54 3.45 -16.82
N PHE A 196 -2.85 3.79 -15.76
CA PHE A 196 -3.42 4.25 -14.49
C PHE A 196 -3.38 5.78 -14.35
N THR A 197 -3.22 6.49 -15.45
CA THR A 197 -3.20 7.96 -15.47
C THR A 197 -4.61 8.55 -15.59
N ILE A 198 -4.72 9.85 -15.30
CA ILE A 198 -5.97 10.59 -15.36
C ILE A 198 -6.36 10.80 -16.83
N THR A 199 -7.57 10.41 -17.20
CA THR A 199 -8.11 10.56 -18.57
C THR A 199 -8.91 11.83 -18.77
N HIS A 200 -9.38 12.46 -17.68
CA HIS A 200 -10.21 13.67 -17.76
C HIS A 200 -9.38 14.89 -18.18
N GLU A 201 -9.73 15.55 -19.28
CA GLU A 201 -8.94 16.60 -19.94
C GLU A 201 -8.49 17.73 -19.00
N ARG A 202 -9.34 18.17 -18.09
CA ARG A 202 -8.99 19.23 -17.12
C ARG A 202 -7.87 18.82 -16.17
N PHE A 203 -7.75 17.55 -15.86
CA PHE A 203 -6.81 17.02 -14.86
C PHE A 203 -5.62 16.28 -15.48
N LYS A 204 -5.67 15.94 -16.77
CA LYS A 204 -4.52 15.35 -17.51
C LYS A 204 -3.19 16.04 -17.26
N PRO A 205 -3.10 17.38 -17.16
CA PRO A 205 -1.85 18.05 -16.90
C PRO A 205 -1.15 17.66 -15.59
N PHE A 206 -1.88 17.06 -14.63
CA PHE A 206 -1.32 16.57 -13.39
C PHE A 206 -0.70 15.17 -13.52
N ASN A 207 -0.89 14.49 -14.64
CA ASN A 207 -0.22 13.21 -14.92
C ASN A 207 1.30 13.33 -14.85
N ALA A 208 1.87 14.52 -15.12
CA ALA A 208 3.28 14.78 -14.96
C ALA A 208 3.86 14.34 -13.60
N PHE A 209 3.02 14.29 -12.57
CA PHE A 209 3.42 14.07 -11.18
C PHE A 209 2.97 12.72 -10.62
N LEU A 210 2.39 11.84 -11.45
CA LEU A 210 1.84 10.58 -10.96
C LEU A 210 2.89 9.47 -10.82
N GLY A 211 3.93 9.47 -11.65
CA GLY A 211 4.92 8.41 -11.65
C GLY A 211 5.72 8.33 -12.95
N SER A 212 6.20 7.13 -13.26
CA SER A 212 7.01 6.88 -14.46
C SER A 212 6.75 5.49 -15.05
N GLU A 213 6.65 5.43 -16.38
CA GLU A 213 6.56 4.20 -17.17
C GLU A 213 7.82 3.32 -17.07
N GLN A 214 8.94 3.90 -16.64
CA GLN A 214 10.19 3.15 -16.52
C GLN A 214 10.12 2.08 -15.41
N PHE A 215 9.30 2.27 -14.37
CA PHE A 215 9.06 1.25 -13.35
C PHE A 215 8.45 -0.01 -13.97
N HIS A 216 7.43 0.14 -14.81
CA HIS A 216 6.84 -0.99 -15.54
C HIS A 216 7.88 -1.74 -16.36
N LYS A 217 8.72 -1.04 -17.13
CA LYS A 217 9.76 -1.67 -17.94
C LYS A 217 10.75 -2.49 -17.12
N ILE A 218 11.11 -2.01 -15.92
CA ILE A 218 11.98 -2.74 -14.99
C ILE A 218 11.24 -3.98 -14.45
N PHE A 219 9.98 -3.86 -14.07
CA PHE A 219 9.20 -5.01 -13.60
C PHE A 219 9.07 -6.10 -14.65
N VAL A 220 8.81 -5.74 -15.91
CA VAL A 220 8.78 -6.70 -17.04
C VAL A 220 10.15 -7.34 -17.25
N LYS A 221 11.23 -6.55 -17.28
CA LYS A 221 12.62 -7.04 -17.42
C LYS A 221 12.95 -8.12 -16.40
N HIS A 222 12.55 -7.91 -15.13
CA HIS A 222 12.84 -8.84 -14.04
C HIS A 222 11.73 -9.87 -13.78
N SER A 223 10.69 -9.92 -14.61
CA SER A 223 9.56 -10.85 -14.48
C SER A 223 8.83 -10.76 -13.13
N VAL A 224 8.77 -9.57 -12.53
CA VAL A 224 7.97 -9.30 -11.32
C VAL A 224 6.51 -9.64 -11.60
N LYS A 225 5.84 -10.34 -10.66
CA LYS A 225 4.46 -10.82 -10.87
C LYS A 225 3.41 -9.91 -10.26
N ASP A 226 3.63 -9.42 -9.06
CA ASP A 226 2.63 -8.66 -8.30
C ASP A 226 3.19 -7.32 -7.84
N VAL A 227 2.48 -6.24 -8.17
CA VAL A 227 2.82 -4.86 -7.80
C VAL A 227 1.59 -4.19 -7.22
N VAL A 228 1.68 -3.71 -5.98
CA VAL A 228 0.64 -2.88 -5.33
C VAL A 228 1.10 -1.43 -5.35
N PHE A 229 0.19 -0.51 -5.69
CA PHE A 229 0.52 0.92 -5.71
C PHE A 229 -0.68 1.80 -5.33
N GLY A 230 -0.38 3.05 -4.91
CA GLY A 230 -1.32 4.08 -4.48
C GLY A 230 -1.31 5.34 -5.31
N HIS A 231 -1.27 6.50 -4.64
CA HIS A 231 -1.05 7.86 -5.15
C HIS A 231 -2.15 8.44 -6.06
N ALA A 232 -2.72 7.64 -6.94
CA ALA A 232 -3.72 8.10 -7.90
C ALA A 232 -5.11 8.36 -7.28
N HIS A 233 -5.34 7.97 -6.02
CA HIS A 233 -6.62 8.04 -5.30
C HIS A 233 -7.80 7.50 -6.12
N ARG A 234 -7.51 6.54 -6.98
CA ARG A 234 -8.52 5.86 -7.79
C ARG A 234 -8.27 4.36 -7.75
N SER A 235 -9.31 3.63 -7.40
CA SER A 235 -9.27 2.17 -7.49
C SER A 235 -9.34 1.73 -8.96
N TYR A 236 -8.33 0.95 -9.37
CA TYR A 236 -8.33 0.24 -10.65
C TYR A 236 -8.54 -1.27 -10.46
N GLY A 237 -8.66 -1.72 -9.20
CA GLY A 237 -8.77 -3.12 -8.86
C GLY A 237 -7.49 -3.88 -9.19
N THR A 238 -7.63 -4.99 -9.90
CA THR A 238 -6.51 -5.84 -10.33
C THR A 238 -6.45 -5.87 -11.86
N VAL A 239 -5.31 -5.50 -12.43
CA VAL A 239 -5.09 -5.41 -13.88
C VAL A 239 -3.75 -6.02 -14.23
N THR A 240 -3.71 -6.96 -15.21
CA THR A 240 -2.46 -7.54 -15.70
C THR A 240 -2.04 -6.89 -17.01
N ILE A 241 -0.78 -6.44 -17.09
CA ILE A 241 -0.16 -5.81 -18.26
C ILE A 241 1.23 -6.44 -18.44
N ASP A 242 1.53 -6.95 -19.61
CA ASP A 242 2.81 -7.56 -19.99
C ASP A 242 3.35 -8.59 -18.97
N GLY A 243 2.44 -9.36 -18.36
CA GLY A 243 2.76 -10.39 -17.38
C GLY A 243 2.98 -9.89 -15.94
N VAL A 244 2.84 -8.58 -15.69
CA VAL A 244 2.84 -7.95 -14.35
C VAL A 244 1.39 -7.70 -13.93
N THR A 245 1.01 -8.17 -12.75
CA THR A 245 -0.32 -7.94 -12.17
C THR A 245 -0.25 -6.76 -11.20
N TYR A 246 -0.97 -5.71 -11.53
CA TYR A 246 -1.09 -4.48 -10.75
C TYR A 246 -2.33 -4.50 -9.89
N HIS A 247 -2.16 -4.13 -8.62
CA HIS A 247 -3.24 -3.97 -7.66
C HIS A 247 -3.27 -2.51 -7.19
N SER A 248 -4.38 -1.83 -7.42
CA SER A 248 -4.54 -0.43 -7.01
C SER A 248 -5.89 -0.23 -6.36
N ARG A 249 -5.88 -0.07 -5.04
CA ARG A 249 -7.03 0.13 -4.17
C ARG A 249 -6.74 1.18 -3.10
N PRO A 250 -6.28 2.40 -3.48
CA PRO A 250 -5.99 3.46 -2.52
C PRO A 250 -7.27 3.84 -1.77
N LEU A 251 -7.16 4.13 -0.47
CA LEU A 251 -8.29 4.62 0.31
C LEU A 251 -8.65 6.06 -0.10
N GLY A 252 -7.66 6.94 -0.22
CA GLY A 252 -7.86 8.33 -0.60
C GLY A 252 -8.53 9.17 0.49
N TYR A 253 -9.06 10.34 0.11
CA TYR A 253 -9.74 11.24 1.04
C TYR A 253 -11.22 10.87 1.22
N ARG A 254 -11.79 11.16 2.40
CA ARG A 254 -13.24 10.92 2.68
C ARG A 254 -14.19 11.41 1.59
N ARG A 255 -13.84 12.51 0.89
CA ARG A 255 -14.62 13.02 -0.26
C ARG A 255 -14.59 12.10 -1.49
N GLU A 256 -13.61 11.19 -1.56
CA GLU A 256 -13.36 10.27 -2.67
C GLU A 256 -13.81 8.83 -2.34
N TRP A 257 -14.12 8.56 -1.08
CA TRP A 257 -14.57 7.25 -0.63
C TRP A 257 -15.88 6.85 -1.33
N ASP A 258 -15.97 5.57 -1.64
CA ASP A 258 -17.16 5.03 -2.32
C ASP A 258 -18.41 5.26 -1.47
N LEU A 259 -18.34 5.09 -0.14
CA LEU A 259 -19.47 5.39 0.76
C LEU A 259 -19.95 6.84 0.66
N THR A 260 -19.06 7.82 0.47
CA THR A 260 -19.45 9.23 0.30
C THR A 260 -20.13 9.45 -1.06
N ILE A 261 -19.56 8.83 -2.11
CA ILE A 261 -20.11 8.92 -3.48
C ILE A 261 -21.49 8.29 -3.52
N ASP A 262 -21.66 7.13 -2.93
CA ASP A 262 -22.93 6.37 -2.89
C ASP A 262 -23.98 7.10 -2.08
N PHE A 263 -23.62 7.61 -0.89
CA PHE A 263 -24.58 8.37 -0.09
C PHE A 263 -25.13 9.57 -0.86
N VAL A 264 -24.26 10.40 -1.46
CA VAL A 264 -24.71 11.58 -2.21
C VAL A 264 -25.49 11.19 -3.46
N SER A 265 -25.18 10.08 -4.09
CA SER A 265 -25.88 9.59 -5.28
C SER A 265 -27.28 9.08 -4.95
N ASN A 266 -27.45 8.46 -3.77
CA ASN A 266 -28.73 7.97 -3.27
C ASN A 266 -29.61 9.08 -2.64
N HIS A 267 -29.03 10.28 -2.40
CA HIS A 267 -29.73 11.43 -1.83
C HIS A 267 -29.60 12.67 -2.75
N PRO A 268 -30.17 12.62 -3.98
CA PRO A 268 -30.01 13.70 -4.98
C PRO A 268 -30.56 15.04 -4.51
N GLU A 269 -31.53 15.05 -3.59
CA GLU A 269 -32.08 16.27 -2.95
C GLU A 269 -31.02 17.04 -2.16
N LEU A 270 -29.96 16.37 -1.68
CA LEU A 270 -28.82 17.01 -0.98
C LEU A 270 -27.82 17.65 -1.95
N ASN A 271 -27.92 17.35 -3.24
CA ASN A 271 -27.05 17.89 -4.29
C ASN A 271 -27.92 18.58 -5.41
N PRO A 272 -28.70 19.61 -5.09
CA PRO A 272 -29.66 20.21 -6.03
C PRO A 272 -28.98 20.81 -7.25
N THR A 273 -27.73 21.25 -7.14
CA THR A 273 -26.93 21.78 -8.27
C THR A 273 -26.33 20.69 -9.14
N ARG A 274 -26.51 19.44 -8.76
CA ARG A 274 -25.90 18.25 -9.41
C ARG A 274 -24.40 18.41 -9.64
N THR A 275 -23.69 19.05 -8.69
CA THR A 275 -22.24 19.23 -8.83
C THR A 275 -21.54 17.89 -8.87
N TRP A 276 -20.61 17.73 -9.80
CA TRP A 276 -19.72 16.56 -9.88
C TRP A 276 -18.48 16.69 -9.00
N ASN A 277 -18.17 17.88 -8.47
CA ASN A 277 -16.99 18.15 -7.66
C ASN A 277 -17.09 17.46 -6.30
N LEU A 278 -16.23 16.48 -6.05
CA LEU A 278 -16.23 15.62 -4.86
C LEU A 278 -16.14 16.42 -3.56
N SER A 279 -15.28 17.45 -3.52
CA SER A 279 -15.16 18.31 -2.33
C SER A 279 -16.45 19.08 -2.04
N LYS A 280 -17.13 19.59 -3.09
CA LYS A 280 -18.42 20.25 -2.91
C LYS A 280 -19.48 19.25 -2.45
N ARG A 281 -19.55 18.06 -3.06
CA ARG A 281 -20.47 16.98 -2.64
C ARG A 281 -20.30 16.62 -1.17
N TYR A 282 -19.06 16.33 -0.75
CA TYR A 282 -18.76 16.00 0.64
C TYR A 282 -19.13 17.12 1.61
N ASN A 283 -18.86 18.39 1.26
CA ASN A 283 -19.23 19.53 2.09
C ASN A 283 -20.76 19.70 2.30
N LEU A 284 -21.59 19.16 1.41
CA LEU A 284 -23.04 19.17 1.57
C LEU A 284 -23.53 18.17 2.64
N VAL A 285 -22.77 17.10 2.88
CA VAL A 285 -23.24 15.97 3.69
C VAL A 285 -22.44 15.76 4.98
N LYS A 286 -21.17 16.09 5.05
CA LYS A 286 -20.21 15.74 6.11
C LYS A 286 -20.61 16.09 7.55
N LYS A 287 -21.60 16.98 7.75
CA LYS A 287 -22.13 17.37 9.07
C LYS A 287 -23.56 16.89 9.31
N ARG A 288 -24.13 16.14 8.38
CA ARG A 288 -25.51 15.67 8.50
C ARG A 288 -25.56 14.41 9.35
N PRO A 289 -26.45 14.32 10.33
CA PRO A 289 -26.57 13.12 11.17
C PRO A 289 -26.75 11.84 10.34
N GLU A 290 -27.55 11.90 9.27
CA GLU A 290 -27.85 10.77 8.39
C GLU A 290 -26.61 10.27 7.67
N PHE A 291 -25.72 11.17 7.26
CA PHE A 291 -24.44 10.81 6.64
C PHE A 291 -23.46 10.23 7.67
N LEU A 292 -23.39 10.82 8.87
CA LEU A 292 -22.49 10.34 9.92
C LEU A 292 -22.88 8.92 10.41
N ASP A 293 -24.18 8.64 10.48
CA ASP A 293 -24.67 7.29 10.82
C ASP A 293 -24.39 6.30 9.69
N TYR A 294 -24.59 6.71 8.43
CA TYR A 294 -24.25 5.92 7.25
C TYR A 294 -22.74 5.63 7.17
N GLU A 295 -21.89 6.66 7.35
CA GLU A 295 -20.44 6.53 7.37
C GLU A 295 -19.98 5.50 8.41
N LYS A 296 -20.48 5.59 9.65
CA LYS A 296 -20.17 4.60 10.69
C LYS A 296 -20.56 3.19 10.30
N LYS A 297 -21.69 3.01 9.63
CA LYS A 297 -22.17 1.70 9.20
C LYS A 297 -21.30 1.11 8.08
N GLU A 298 -20.87 1.93 7.12
CA GLU A 298 -20.19 1.47 5.91
C GLU A 298 -18.65 1.54 5.99
N LEU A 299 -18.08 2.16 7.03
CA LEU A 299 -16.64 2.36 7.17
C LEU A 299 -15.82 1.06 7.07
N ALA A 300 -16.32 -0.04 7.64
CA ALA A 300 -15.67 -1.34 7.54
C ALA A 300 -15.62 -1.84 6.09
N ASN A 301 -16.68 -1.63 5.31
CA ASN A 301 -16.73 -1.99 3.89
C ASN A 301 -15.74 -1.13 3.07
N GLU A 302 -15.64 0.15 3.38
CA GLU A 302 -14.66 1.07 2.76
C GLU A 302 -13.22 0.58 2.99
N PHE A 303 -12.86 0.23 4.23
CA PHE A 303 -11.54 -0.32 4.52
C PHE A 303 -11.28 -1.66 3.83
N LEU A 304 -12.27 -2.55 3.81
CA LEU A 304 -12.12 -3.85 3.15
C LEU A 304 -11.96 -3.72 1.63
N SER A 305 -12.66 -2.79 0.99
CA SER A 305 -12.55 -2.54 -0.45
C SER A 305 -11.20 -1.96 -0.85
N SER A 306 -10.54 -1.24 0.08
CA SER A 306 -9.21 -0.65 -0.11
C SER A 306 -8.04 -1.57 0.29
N MET A 307 -8.32 -2.82 0.69
CA MET A 307 -7.27 -3.82 0.98
C MET A 307 -6.98 -4.69 -0.25
N THR A 308 -5.69 -4.91 -0.51
CA THR A 308 -5.23 -6.03 -1.36
C THR A 308 -4.71 -7.13 -0.43
N LEU A 309 -5.26 -8.34 -0.56
CA LEU A 309 -4.94 -9.47 0.30
C LEU A 309 -4.15 -10.53 -0.46
N PHE A 310 -3.09 -11.05 0.18
CA PHE A 310 -2.28 -12.18 -0.31
C PHE A 310 -2.23 -13.26 0.77
N ASP A 311 -2.55 -14.50 0.38
CA ASP A 311 -2.36 -15.70 1.21
C ASP A 311 -1.03 -16.34 0.79
N LEU A 312 -0.01 -16.34 1.69
CA LEU A 312 1.39 -16.67 1.40
C LEU A 312 1.85 -17.97 2.05
#